data_c983b90744901a26babd1beb729a32a4
#
_entry.id   c983b90744901a26babd1beb729a32a4
#
_cell.length_a   1.000
_cell.length_b   1.000
_cell.length_c   1.000
_cell.angle_alpha   90.00
_cell.angle_beta   90.00
_cell.angle_gamma   90.00
#
_symmetry.space_group_name_H-M   'P 1'
#
loop_
_entity.id
_entity.type
_entity.pdbx_description
1 polymer ?
#
loop_
_entity_poly.entity_id
_entity_poly.type
_entity_poly.pdbx_seq_one_letter_code
_entity_poly.pdbx_strand_id
1 'polypeptide(L)'
;MQITMGYLQENLRQQTLAGIFSTSQPTISRAINNVLNILDVVLPPPPQPVDLNPNRLYVLDGTLIPCWWWKNARNLYSGKHHRAGHNLQVLTDQAGEIFYISEPLPGSTHDITAIRSTGLFSYMQPWHCTADKGYVGLGCDTPFRKRPGKPLLDWQRRFNKGINQIRYVVERSIAHLKVWRILSTPSRLPQPTTIRAINVIRKIMFYQPPAEPYFPSN
;
A
#
# COMPACT_ATOMS: atom_id res chain seq x y z
N MET A 1 -15.52 -0.81 18.14
CA MET A 1 -14.76 0.10 17.28
C MET A 1 -13.37 0.39 17.84
N GLN A 2 -13.21 0.96 19.05
CA GLN A 2 -11.92 1.34 19.67
C GLN A 2 -10.86 0.22 19.66
N ILE A 3 -11.23 -1.00 20.06
CA ILE A 3 -10.33 -2.18 20.06
C ILE A 3 -9.71 -2.39 18.67
N THR A 4 -10.54 -2.38 17.63
CA THR A 4 -10.08 -2.66 16.26
C THR A 4 -9.24 -1.51 15.71
N MET A 5 -9.63 -0.26 15.94
CA MET A 5 -8.82 0.89 15.52
C MET A 5 -7.46 0.89 16.22
N GLY A 6 -7.42 0.70 17.55
CA GLY A 6 -6.17 0.56 18.29
C GLY A 6 -5.32 -0.62 17.81
N TYR A 7 -5.95 -1.74 17.42
CA TYR A 7 -5.23 -2.87 16.83
C TYR A 7 -4.61 -2.52 15.48
N LEU A 8 -5.35 -1.87 14.59
CA LEU A 8 -4.85 -1.47 13.26
C LEU A 8 -3.74 -0.41 13.36
N GLN A 9 -3.90 0.55 14.26
CA GLN A 9 -2.95 1.65 14.45
C GLN A 9 -1.66 1.18 15.10
N GLU A 10 -1.73 0.32 16.15
CA GLU A 10 -0.59 -0.03 16.99
C GLU A 10 -0.08 -1.46 16.81
N ASN A 11 -0.84 -2.33 16.13
CA ASN A 11 -0.55 -3.78 15.98
C ASN A 11 -0.19 -4.46 17.32
N LEU A 12 -0.89 -4.10 18.40
CA LEU A 12 -0.69 -4.70 19.71
C LEU A 12 -1.06 -6.18 19.70
N ARG A 13 -0.44 -6.96 20.59
CA ARG A 13 -0.86 -8.34 20.80
C ARG A 13 -2.30 -8.36 21.31
N GLN A 14 -3.13 -9.28 20.77
CA GLN A 14 -4.52 -9.43 21.23
C GLN A 14 -4.62 -9.71 22.73
N GLN A 15 -3.64 -10.42 23.30
CA GLN A 15 -3.54 -10.64 24.75
C GLN A 15 -3.33 -9.34 25.53
N THR A 16 -2.51 -8.42 25.00
CA THR A 16 -2.31 -7.09 25.59
C THR A 16 -3.60 -6.26 25.56
N LEU A 17 -4.29 -6.29 24.43
CA LEU A 17 -5.61 -5.64 24.32
C LEU A 17 -6.63 -6.27 25.28
N ALA A 18 -6.61 -7.59 25.47
CA ALA A 18 -7.46 -8.27 26.42
C ALA A 18 -7.24 -7.75 27.86
N GLY A 19 -6.00 -7.53 28.25
CA GLY A 19 -5.67 -6.90 29.55
C GLY A 19 -6.15 -5.46 29.66
N ILE A 20 -5.91 -4.63 28.62
CA ILE A 20 -6.31 -3.22 28.60
C ILE A 20 -7.84 -3.08 28.71
N PHE A 21 -8.59 -3.92 28.02
CA PHE A 21 -10.07 -3.85 27.98
C PHE A 21 -10.75 -4.80 28.98
N SER A 22 -10.01 -5.36 29.93
CA SER A 22 -10.51 -6.28 30.98
C SER A 22 -11.42 -7.38 30.41
N THR A 23 -10.97 -8.05 29.32
CA THR A 23 -11.72 -9.08 28.62
C THR A 23 -10.82 -10.25 28.21
N SER A 24 -11.36 -11.24 27.51
CA SER A 24 -10.59 -12.39 27.01
C SER A 24 -10.02 -12.16 25.61
N GLN A 25 -8.88 -12.78 25.31
CA GLN A 25 -8.28 -12.73 23.97
C GLN A 25 -9.24 -13.23 22.86
N PRO A 26 -10.05 -14.30 23.03
CA PRO A 26 -11.05 -14.68 22.04
C PRO A 26 -12.11 -13.60 21.79
N THR A 27 -12.49 -12.83 22.81
CA THR A 27 -13.42 -11.69 22.65
C THR A 27 -12.79 -10.58 21.83
N ILE A 28 -11.51 -10.24 22.06
CA ILE A 28 -10.75 -9.30 21.23
C ILE A 28 -10.70 -9.77 19.78
N SER A 29 -10.37 -11.05 19.55
CA SER A 29 -10.30 -11.60 18.19
C SER A 29 -11.65 -11.49 17.45
N ARG A 30 -12.76 -11.83 18.13
CA ARG A 30 -14.12 -11.68 17.56
C ARG A 30 -14.45 -10.22 17.28
N ALA A 31 -14.14 -9.30 18.19
CA ALA A 31 -14.38 -7.88 18.02
C ALA A 31 -13.63 -7.32 16.79
N ILE A 32 -12.34 -7.68 16.63
CA ILE A 32 -11.53 -7.28 15.46
C ILE A 32 -12.18 -7.81 14.17
N ASN A 33 -12.50 -9.10 14.10
CA ASN A 33 -13.08 -9.69 12.89
C ASN A 33 -14.44 -9.08 12.53
N ASN A 34 -15.31 -8.90 13.53
CA ASN A 34 -16.65 -8.32 13.30
C ASN A 34 -16.56 -6.88 12.79
N VAL A 35 -15.72 -6.05 13.41
CA VAL A 35 -15.56 -4.65 12.98
C VAL A 35 -14.90 -4.57 11.61
N LEU A 36 -13.90 -5.40 11.30
CA LEU A 36 -13.32 -5.45 9.96
C LEU A 36 -14.35 -5.86 8.90
N ASN A 37 -15.23 -6.84 9.21
CA ASN A 37 -16.31 -7.23 8.29
C ASN A 37 -17.30 -6.08 8.04
N ILE A 38 -17.69 -5.36 9.09
CA ILE A 38 -18.60 -4.21 8.97
C ILE A 38 -17.96 -3.10 8.14
N LEU A 39 -16.70 -2.73 8.45
CA LEU A 39 -15.99 -1.67 7.73
C LEU A 39 -15.77 -2.04 6.26
N ASP A 40 -15.49 -3.32 5.98
CA ASP A 40 -15.31 -3.77 4.60
C ASP A 40 -16.60 -3.66 3.75
N VAL A 41 -17.76 -3.76 4.38
CA VAL A 41 -19.06 -3.60 3.70
C VAL A 41 -19.50 -2.15 3.62
N VAL A 42 -19.33 -1.38 4.71
CA VAL A 42 -19.87 -0.01 4.84
C VAL A 42 -19.04 1.04 4.13
N LEU A 43 -17.71 0.88 4.14
CA LEU A 43 -16.84 1.83 3.47
C LEU A 43 -16.92 1.70 1.94
N PRO A 44 -16.95 2.82 1.21
CA PRO A 44 -16.93 2.81 -0.25
C PRO A 44 -15.66 2.13 -0.77
N PRO A 45 -15.69 1.54 -1.97
CA PRO A 45 -14.51 0.99 -2.59
C PRO A 45 -13.44 2.07 -2.80
N PRO A 46 -12.14 1.73 -2.69
CA PRO A 46 -11.09 2.67 -3.02
C PRO A 46 -11.05 2.90 -4.54
N PRO A 47 -10.42 4.00 -5.01
CA PRO A 47 -10.28 4.29 -6.43
C PRO A 47 -9.70 3.10 -7.21
N GLN A 48 -10.26 2.87 -8.39
CA GLN A 48 -9.82 1.85 -9.34
C GLN A 48 -9.00 2.50 -10.47
N PRO A 49 -8.22 1.75 -11.27
CA PRO A 49 -7.47 2.30 -12.38
C PRO A 49 -8.31 3.14 -13.36
N VAL A 50 -9.58 2.80 -13.55
CA VAL A 50 -10.52 3.52 -14.41
C VAL A 50 -10.86 4.92 -13.90
N ASP A 51 -10.72 5.17 -12.61
CA ASP A 51 -11.05 6.45 -11.97
C ASP A 51 -9.88 7.46 -12.06
N LEU A 52 -8.71 7.02 -12.56
CA LEU A 52 -7.52 7.86 -12.66
C LEU A 52 -7.60 8.81 -13.85
N ASN A 53 -7.09 10.03 -13.67
CA ASN A 53 -6.94 10.98 -14.76
C ASN A 53 -5.78 10.53 -15.67
N PRO A 54 -6.04 10.12 -16.93
CA PRO A 54 -5.01 9.61 -17.82
C PRO A 54 -3.94 10.63 -18.24
N ASN A 55 -4.22 11.93 -18.06
CA ASN A 55 -3.33 13.04 -18.43
C ASN A 55 -2.49 13.57 -17.24
N ARG A 56 -2.66 13.01 -16.03
CA ARG A 56 -1.87 13.42 -14.87
C ARG A 56 -0.54 12.65 -14.85
N LEU A 57 0.50 13.30 -14.36
CA LEU A 57 1.79 12.66 -14.10
C LEU A 57 1.77 12.02 -12.72
N TYR A 58 2.15 10.76 -12.66
CA TYR A 58 2.16 9.97 -11.46
C TYR A 58 3.54 9.45 -11.08
N VAL A 59 3.69 9.10 -9.82
CA VAL A 59 4.87 8.40 -9.28
C VAL A 59 4.41 7.06 -8.73
N LEU A 60 5.00 5.98 -9.22
CA LEU A 60 4.66 4.61 -8.88
C LEU A 60 5.78 3.99 -8.05
N ASP A 61 5.42 3.37 -6.94
CA ASP A 61 6.33 2.52 -6.17
C ASP A 61 5.59 1.34 -5.52
N GLY A 62 6.33 0.26 -5.29
CA GLY A 62 5.84 -0.94 -4.63
C GLY A 62 6.27 -0.97 -3.16
N THR A 63 5.39 -1.44 -2.30
CA THR A 63 5.73 -1.63 -0.89
C THR A 63 5.29 -2.99 -0.39
N LEU A 64 6.11 -3.58 0.50
CA LEU A 64 5.75 -4.83 1.19
C LEU A 64 5.08 -4.52 2.53
N ILE A 65 3.92 -5.13 2.75
CA ILE A 65 3.23 -5.18 4.02
C ILE A 65 3.63 -6.49 4.71
N PRO A 66 4.43 -6.46 5.77
CA PRO A 66 4.99 -7.67 6.36
C PRO A 66 3.93 -8.48 7.10
N CYS A 67 4.05 -9.79 7.05
CA CYS A 67 3.26 -10.73 7.85
C CYS A 67 4.16 -11.82 8.45
N TRP A 68 3.63 -12.53 9.45
CA TRP A 68 4.32 -13.71 9.95
C TRP A 68 4.44 -14.76 8.86
N TRP A 69 5.59 -15.47 8.87
CA TRP A 69 5.80 -16.60 7.98
C TRP A 69 4.93 -17.79 8.44
N TRP A 70 4.00 -18.20 7.57
CA TRP A 70 3.24 -19.44 7.74
C TRP A 70 3.89 -20.53 6.90
N LYS A 71 4.08 -21.72 7.47
CA LYS A 71 4.77 -22.85 6.79
C LYS A 71 4.29 -23.12 5.35
N ASN A 72 3.02 -22.87 5.06
CA ASN A 72 2.39 -23.15 3.78
C ASN A 72 2.28 -21.92 2.86
N ALA A 73 2.81 -20.78 3.24
CA ALA A 73 2.68 -19.53 2.50
C ALA A 73 3.99 -19.11 1.81
N ARG A 74 4.62 -20.05 1.09
CA ARG A 74 5.86 -19.80 0.34
C ARG A 74 5.73 -18.65 -0.66
N ASN A 75 4.55 -18.45 -1.24
CA ASN A 75 4.23 -17.36 -2.14
C ASN A 75 4.24 -15.97 -1.49
N LEU A 76 4.22 -15.89 -0.15
CA LEU A 76 4.32 -14.61 0.55
C LEU A 76 5.76 -14.12 0.73
N TYR A 77 6.77 -14.97 0.51
CA TYR A 77 8.16 -14.58 0.71
C TYR A 77 8.67 -13.70 -0.43
N SER A 78 9.03 -12.46 -0.09
CA SER A 78 9.66 -11.51 -1.00
C SER A 78 11.18 -11.68 -0.99
N GLY A 79 11.76 -12.09 -2.12
CA GLY A 79 13.21 -12.13 -2.30
C GLY A 79 13.87 -10.75 -2.23
N LYS A 80 13.15 -9.68 -2.61
CA LYS A 80 13.62 -8.29 -2.55
C LYS A 80 13.74 -7.80 -1.09
N HIS A 81 12.79 -8.16 -0.25
CA HIS A 81 12.70 -7.67 1.14
C HIS A 81 13.14 -8.70 2.19
N HIS A 82 13.51 -9.92 1.77
CA HIS A 82 13.93 -11.04 2.62
C HIS A 82 12.97 -11.34 3.78
N ARG A 83 11.66 -11.19 3.53
CA ARG A 83 10.58 -11.46 4.51
C ARG A 83 9.26 -11.80 3.82
N ALA A 84 8.37 -12.44 4.58
CA ALA A 84 7.01 -12.70 4.11
C ALA A 84 6.13 -11.45 4.22
N GLY A 85 5.22 -11.27 3.27
CA GLY A 85 4.28 -10.16 3.26
C GLY A 85 3.41 -10.12 2.01
N HIS A 86 2.66 -9.02 1.89
CA HIS A 86 1.85 -8.70 0.73
C HIS A 86 2.44 -7.50 0.00
N ASN A 87 2.56 -7.59 -1.32
CA ASN A 87 3.01 -6.50 -2.17
C ASN A 87 1.82 -5.59 -2.48
N LEU A 88 1.98 -4.29 -2.26
CA LEU A 88 1.04 -3.25 -2.69
C LEU A 88 1.75 -2.32 -3.67
N GLN A 89 1.03 -1.91 -4.72
CA GLN A 89 1.45 -0.88 -5.65
C GLN A 89 0.78 0.43 -5.25
N VAL A 90 1.54 1.50 -5.09
CA VAL A 90 1.05 2.82 -4.67
C VAL A 90 1.35 3.83 -5.77
N LEU A 91 0.34 4.58 -6.15
CA LEU A 91 0.42 5.64 -7.15
C LEU A 91 0.12 6.98 -6.48
N THR A 92 1.05 7.92 -6.59
CA THR A 92 0.87 9.28 -6.10
C THR A 92 1.04 10.28 -7.24
N ASP A 93 0.64 11.51 -7.03
CA ASP A 93 1.11 12.61 -7.86
C ASP A 93 2.46 13.17 -7.36
N GLN A 94 2.93 14.23 -8.00
CA GLN A 94 4.19 14.90 -7.62
C GLN A 94 4.10 15.69 -6.31
N ALA A 95 2.90 15.96 -5.79
CA ALA A 95 2.69 16.58 -4.48
C ALA A 95 2.71 15.54 -3.34
N GLY A 96 2.53 14.26 -3.67
CA GLY A 96 2.48 13.16 -2.71
C GLY A 96 1.06 12.76 -2.30
N GLU A 97 0.06 13.27 -3.00
CA GLU A 97 -1.30 12.80 -2.84
C GLU A 97 -1.43 11.38 -3.41
N ILE A 98 -2.01 10.46 -2.63
CA ILE A 98 -2.21 9.07 -3.07
C ILE A 98 -3.50 8.99 -3.88
N PHE A 99 -3.40 8.53 -5.13
CA PHE A 99 -4.53 8.34 -6.04
C PHE A 99 -4.97 6.89 -6.19
N TYR A 100 -4.06 5.97 -5.93
CA TYR A 100 -4.36 4.55 -6.07
C TYR A 100 -3.48 3.71 -5.15
N ILE A 101 -4.06 2.67 -4.58
CA ILE A 101 -3.36 1.60 -3.87
C ILE A 101 -3.94 0.28 -4.38
N SER A 102 -3.09 -0.59 -4.92
CA SER A 102 -3.54 -1.88 -5.46
C SER A 102 -4.13 -2.79 -4.40
N GLU A 103 -4.84 -3.81 -4.82
CA GLU A 103 -5.12 -4.98 -3.99
C GLU A 103 -3.83 -5.62 -3.48
N PRO A 104 -3.85 -6.26 -2.28
CA PRO A 104 -2.70 -6.96 -1.75
C PRO A 104 -2.40 -8.21 -2.58
N LEU A 105 -1.21 -8.25 -3.16
CA LEU A 105 -0.68 -9.37 -3.93
C LEU A 105 0.32 -10.18 -3.08
N PRO A 106 0.59 -11.44 -3.42
CA PRO A 106 1.64 -12.21 -2.77
C PRO A 106 3.01 -11.51 -2.81
N GLY A 107 3.75 -11.51 -1.70
CA GLY A 107 5.05 -10.83 -1.60
C GLY A 107 6.14 -11.35 -2.53
N SER A 108 5.99 -12.58 -3.06
CA SER A 108 6.86 -13.12 -4.12
C SER A 108 6.61 -12.51 -5.50
N THR A 109 5.50 -11.77 -5.68
CA THR A 109 5.14 -11.16 -6.97
C THR A 109 6.10 -10.01 -7.27
N HIS A 110 6.79 -10.09 -8.41
CA HIS A 110 7.64 -9.00 -8.89
C HIS A 110 6.83 -7.75 -9.23
N ASP A 111 7.41 -6.57 -9.00
CA ASP A 111 6.73 -5.27 -9.18
C ASP A 111 6.10 -5.12 -10.58
N ILE A 112 6.79 -5.55 -11.64
CA ILE A 112 6.26 -5.55 -13.01
C ILE A 112 5.02 -6.44 -13.15
N THR A 113 5.05 -7.64 -12.59
CA THR A 113 3.91 -8.57 -12.62
C THR A 113 2.76 -8.02 -11.78
N ALA A 114 3.09 -7.45 -10.62
CA ALA A 114 2.12 -6.82 -9.73
C ALA A 114 1.37 -5.69 -10.44
N ILE A 115 2.07 -4.76 -11.06
CA ILE A 115 1.41 -3.64 -11.73
C ILE A 115 0.64 -4.05 -12.99
N ARG A 116 1.13 -5.05 -13.72
CA ARG A 116 0.39 -5.60 -14.88
C ARG A 116 -0.94 -6.22 -14.47
N SER A 117 -0.99 -6.92 -13.34
CA SER A 117 -2.22 -7.54 -12.84
C SER A 117 -3.28 -6.53 -12.41
N THR A 118 -2.91 -5.28 -12.15
CA THR A 118 -3.88 -4.21 -11.81
C THR A 118 -4.62 -3.68 -13.03
N GLY A 119 -4.14 -3.92 -14.24
CA GLY A 119 -4.68 -3.31 -15.47
C GLY A 119 -4.44 -1.80 -15.58
N LEU A 120 -3.58 -1.21 -14.74
CA LEU A 120 -3.36 0.24 -14.66
C LEU A 120 -3.09 0.87 -16.03
N PHE A 121 -2.20 0.28 -16.82
CA PHE A 121 -1.80 0.81 -18.11
C PHE A 121 -2.80 0.54 -19.26
N SER A 122 -3.97 -0.01 -18.95
CA SER A 122 -5.12 0.00 -19.86
C SER A 122 -5.89 1.34 -19.81
N TYR A 123 -5.68 2.13 -18.73
CA TYR A 123 -6.40 3.39 -18.49
C TYR A 123 -5.51 4.62 -18.55
N MET A 124 -4.20 4.45 -18.48
CA MET A 124 -3.25 5.56 -18.59
C MET A 124 -2.00 5.14 -19.36
N GLN A 125 -1.30 6.10 -19.93
CA GLN A 125 -0.08 5.83 -20.67
C GLN A 125 1.11 5.62 -19.72
N PRO A 126 1.96 4.60 -19.94
CA PRO A 126 3.10 4.33 -19.07
C PRO A 126 4.07 5.51 -18.89
N TRP A 127 4.27 6.34 -19.93
CA TRP A 127 5.15 7.51 -19.86
C TRP A 127 4.63 8.65 -18.98
N HIS A 128 3.38 8.58 -18.50
CA HIS A 128 2.87 9.46 -17.45
C HIS A 128 3.25 8.97 -16.04
N CYS A 129 4.00 7.86 -15.94
CA CYS A 129 4.48 7.32 -14.69
C CYS A 129 6.00 7.42 -14.56
N THR A 130 6.45 7.95 -13.43
CA THR A 130 7.82 7.81 -12.95
C THR A 130 7.90 6.65 -11.95
N ALA A 131 8.86 5.75 -12.11
CA ALA A 131 8.98 4.57 -11.25
C ALA A 131 10.44 4.21 -10.95
N ASP A 132 10.66 3.23 -10.06
CA ASP A 132 11.99 2.74 -9.76
C ASP A 132 12.54 1.78 -10.85
N LYS A 133 13.79 1.34 -10.66
CA LYS A 133 14.45 0.38 -11.57
C LYS A 133 13.75 -0.98 -11.65
N GLY A 134 12.88 -1.30 -10.70
CA GLY A 134 12.08 -2.52 -10.68
C GLY A 134 11.04 -2.56 -11.81
N TYR A 135 10.67 -1.41 -12.37
CA TYR A 135 9.65 -1.25 -13.41
C TYR A 135 10.22 -1.04 -14.82
N VAL A 136 11.52 -1.20 -15.01
CA VAL A 136 12.15 -1.12 -16.34
C VAL A 136 11.50 -2.11 -17.31
N GLY A 137 11.09 -1.62 -18.49
CA GLY A 137 10.41 -2.42 -19.53
C GLY A 137 8.88 -2.26 -19.55
N LEU A 138 8.32 -1.37 -18.69
CA LEU A 138 6.90 -1.01 -18.75
C LEU A 138 6.62 0.26 -19.56
N GLY A 139 7.65 1.00 -19.98
CA GLY A 139 7.50 2.29 -20.66
C GLY A 139 7.39 3.49 -19.71
N CYS A 140 7.53 3.26 -18.39
CA CYS A 140 7.61 4.33 -17.40
C CYS A 140 8.99 5.01 -17.44
N ASP A 141 9.05 6.28 -16.99
CA ASP A 141 10.31 6.96 -16.72
C ASP A 141 11.01 6.31 -15.54
N THR A 142 12.11 5.61 -15.81
CA THR A 142 12.86 4.87 -14.79
C THR A 142 14.33 5.24 -14.82
N PRO A 143 15.06 5.17 -13.69
CA PRO A 143 16.48 5.46 -13.66
C PRO A 143 17.28 4.48 -14.53
N PHE A 144 18.26 5.01 -15.27
CA PHE A 144 19.21 4.19 -16.02
C PHE A 144 19.99 3.26 -15.10
N ARG A 145 20.12 1.99 -15.50
CA ARG A 145 20.94 1.00 -14.79
C ARG A 145 22.38 1.11 -15.21
N LYS A 146 23.30 1.08 -14.25
CA LYS A 146 24.73 0.90 -14.53
C LYS A 146 24.96 -0.50 -15.09
N ARG A 147 25.63 -0.60 -16.24
CA ARG A 147 26.07 -1.88 -16.81
C ARG A 147 27.44 -2.27 -16.24
N PRO A 148 27.74 -3.56 -16.05
CA PRO A 148 29.06 -4.01 -15.65
C PRO A 148 30.12 -3.42 -16.57
N GLY A 149 31.22 -2.86 -16.02
CA GLY A 149 32.32 -2.28 -16.75
C GLY A 149 32.06 -0.96 -17.49
N LYS A 150 30.81 -0.45 -17.50
CA LYS A 150 30.45 0.83 -18.17
C LYS A 150 29.84 1.82 -17.16
N PRO A 151 30.51 2.94 -16.86
CA PRO A 151 29.95 3.99 -16.02
C PRO A 151 28.75 4.64 -16.72
N LEU A 152 27.85 5.20 -15.92
CA LEU A 152 26.77 6.04 -16.46
C LEU A 152 27.37 7.32 -17.05
N LEU A 153 26.82 7.76 -18.17
CA LEU A 153 27.13 9.07 -18.78
C LEU A 153 26.65 10.21 -17.88
N ASP A 154 27.21 11.40 -18.02
CA ASP A 154 26.87 12.54 -17.17
C ASP A 154 25.39 12.95 -17.28
N TRP A 155 24.82 12.89 -18.46
CA TRP A 155 23.41 13.17 -18.64
C TRP A 155 22.52 12.10 -18.01
N GLN A 156 22.93 10.82 -18.03
CA GLN A 156 22.22 9.74 -17.34
C GLN A 156 22.26 9.92 -15.83
N ARG A 157 23.38 10.38 -15.30
CA ARG A 157 23.51 10.69 -13.86
C ARG A 157 22.57 11.84 -13.46
N ARG A 158 22.52 12.91 -14.28
CA ARG A 158 21.60 14.05 -14.06
C ARG A 158 20.16 13.61 -14.13
N PHE A 159 19.78 12.83 -15.15
CA PHE A 159 18.45 12.28 -15.29
C PHE A 159 18.06 11.43 -14.06
N ASN A 160 18.91 10.49 -13.65
CA ASN A 160 18.67 9.64 -12.47
C ASN A 160 18.50 10.47 -11.19
N LYS A 161 19.23 11.56 -11.05
CA LYS A 161 19.08 12.49 -9.91
C LYS A 161 17.69 13.12 -9.92
N GLY A 162 17.21 13.60 -11.07
CA GLY A 162 15.84 14.14 -11.21
C GLY A 162 14.76 13.11 -10.89
N ILE A 163 14.85 11.90 -11.44
CA ILE A 163 13.92 10.81 -11.15
C ILE A 163 13.91 10.47 -9.64
N ASN A 164 15.08 10.39 -9.00
CA ASN A 164 15.13 10.08 -7.56
C ASN A 164 14.52 11.20 -6.70
N GLN A 165 14.65 12.47 -7.10
CA GLN A 165 14.00 13.60 -6.42
C GLN A 165 12.47 13.50 -6.50
N ILE A 166 11.93 13.17 -7.67
CA ILE A 166 10.48 12.95 -7.86
C ILE A 166 10.03 11.76 -7.04
N ARG A 167 10.77 10.64 -7.06
CA ARG A 167 10.42 9.42 -6.32
C ARG A 167 10.42 9.56 -4.80
N TYR A 168 11.20 10.49 -4.25
CA TYR A 168 11.18 10.77 -2.81
C TYR A 168 9.77 11.08 -2.29
N VAL A 169 8.92 11.64 -3.13
CA VAL A 169 7.53 11.98 -2.79
C VAL A 169 6.71 10.72 -2.48
N VAL A 170 6.75 9.70 -3.36
CA VAL A 170 5.97 8.47 -3.12
C VAL A 170 6.52 7.69 -1.92
N GLU A 171 7.83 7.71 -1.69
CA GLU A 171 8.45 7.09 -0.51
C GLU A 171 7.90 7.71 0.79
N ARG A 172 7.75 9.04 0.83
CA ARG A 172 7.12 9.77 1.94
C ARG A 172 5.64 9.40 2.11
N SER A 173 4.89 9.29 1.02
CA SER A 173 3.47 8.90 1.06
C SER A 173 3.30 7.47 1.54
N ILE A 174 4.17 6.56 1.12
CA ILE A 174 4.21 5.17 1.64
C ILE A 174 4.57 5.15 3.13
N ALA A 175 5.51 5.99 3.58
CA ALA A 175 5.82 6.12 5.00
C ALA A 175 4.60 6.61 5.79
N HIS A 176 3.85 7.56 5.25
CA HIS A 176 2.59 8.02 5.86
C HIS A 176 1.52 6.92 5.88
N LEU A 177 1.33 6.16 4.81
CA LEU A 177 0.46 4.98 4.80
C LEU A 177 0.86 3.99 5.91
N LYS A 178 2.16 3.80 6.14
CA LYS A 178 2.71 2.88 7.16
C LYS A 178 2.68 3.41 8.60
N VAL A 179 2.11 4.58 8.86
CA VAL A 179 1.73 5.02 10.23
C VAL A 179 0.74 4.04 10.84
N TRP A 180 -0.11 3.42 10.04
CA TRP A 180 -0.86 2.23 10.44
C TRP A 180 0.11 1.07 10.71
N ARG A 181 0.40 0.79 11.97
CA ARG A 181 1.46 -0.16 12.35
C ARG A 181 1.17 -1.59 11.89
N ILE A 182 -0.08 -1.95 11.64
CA ILE A 182 -0.44 -3.23 11.01
C ILE A 182 0.15 -3.34 9.58
N LEU A 183 0.42 -2.24 8.90
CA LEU A 183 1.04 -2.20 7.57
C LEU A 183 2.57 -2.10 7.61
N SER A 184 3.17 -1.75 8.75
CA SER A 184 4.62 -1.57 8.90
C SER A 184 5.30 -2.68 9.70
N THR A 185 4.58 -3.37 10.57
CA THR A 185 5.09 -4.45 11.42
C THR A 185 4.42 -5.78 11.08
N PRO A 186 5.09 -6.93 11.29
CA PRO A 186 4.51 -8.22 10.89
C PRO A 186 3.15 -8.49 11.54
N SER A 187 2.12 -8.62 10.71
CA SER A 187 0.78 -9.01 11.15
C SER A 187 0.78 -10.44 11.66
N ARG A 188 0.12 -10.67 12.81
CA ARG A 188 -0.10 -12.00 13.42
C ARG A 188 -1.48 -12.57 13.12
N LEU A 189 -2.29 -11.85 12.36
CA LEU A 189 -3.60 -12.32 11.93
C LEU A 189 -3.46 -13.46 10.92
N PRO A 190 -4.44 -14.37 10.83
CA PRO A 190 -4.56 -15.27 9.70
C PRO A 190 -4.55 -14.50 8.37
N GLN A 191 -4.01 -15.13 7.32
CA GLN A 191 -3.84 -14.47 6.02
C GLN A 191 -5.14 -13.82 5.49
N PRO A 192 -6.32 -14.46 5.51
CA PRO A 192 -7.56 -13.83 5.04
C PRO A 192 -7.93 -12.57 5.84
N THR A 193 -7.72 -12.60 7.16
CA THR A 193 -7.98 -11.44 8.03
C THR A 193 -6.96 -10.32 7.81
N THR A 194 -5.69 -10.66 7.55
CA THR A 194 -4.66 -9.68 7.19
C THR A 194 -5.01 -8.97 5.88
N ILE A 195 -5.41 -9.70 4.85
CA ILE A 195 -5.86 -9.14 3.56
C ILE A 195 -7.05 -8.19 3.79
N ARG A 196 -8.05 -8.60 4.57
CA ARG A 196 -9.20 -7.76 4.90
C ARG A 196 -8.78 -6.49 5.67
N ALA A 197 -7.88 -6.59 6.63
CA ALA A 197 -7.35 -5.42 7.35
C ALA A 197 -6.65 -4.44 6.40
N ILE A 198 -5.84 -4.93 5.46
CA ILE A 198 -5.22 -4.09 4.42
C ILE A 198 -6.30 -3.40 3.57
N ASN A 199 -7.31 -4.14 3.11
CA ASN A 199 -8.39 -3.59 2.29
C ASN A 199 -9.22 -2.55 3.03
N VAL A 200 -9.52 -2.77 4.30
CA VAL A 200 -10.21 -1.78 5.15
C VAL A 200 -9.38 -0.50 5.27
N ILE A 201 -8.07 -0.59 5.50
CA ILE A 201 -7.21 0.60 5.56
C ILE A 201 -7.15 1.30 4.20
N ARG A 202 -7.07 0.57 3.08
CA ARG A 202 -7.15 1.16 1.74
C ARG A 202 -8.43 1.99 1.57
N LYS A 203 -9.58 1.45 1.99
CA LYS A 203 -10.87 2.16 1.95
C LYS A 203 -10.86 3.40 2.86
N ILE A 204 -10.33 3.30 4.07
CA ILE A 204 -10.21 4.43 5.01
C ILE A 204 -9.35 5.55 4.43
N MET A 205 -8.24 5.23 3.75
CA MET A 205 -7.34 6.23 3.15
C MET A 205 -8.02 7.11 2.10
N PHE A 206 -9.05 6.60 1.42
CA PHE A 206 -9.81 7.32 0.40
C PHE A 206 -11.19 7.76 0.89
N TYR A 207 -11.55 7.43 2.13
CA TYR A 207 -12.85 7.81 2.67
C TYR A 207 -12.90 9.31 2.94
N GLN A 208 -13.81 9.97 2.27
CA GLN A 208 -14.19 11.35 2.56
C GLN A 208 -15.56 11.31 3.23
N PRO A 209 -15.69 11.78 4.48
CA PRO A 209 -17.00 11.86 5.12
C PRO A 209 -17.90 12.79 4.29
N PRO A 210 -19.21 12.48 4.21
CA PRO A 210 -20.14 13.40 3.58
C PRO A 210 -20.03 14.76 4.27
N ALA A 211 -20.11 15.85 3.48
CA ALA A 211 -20.14 17.19 4.04
C ALA A 211 -21.25 17.24 5.09
N GLU A 212 -20.95 17.78 6.28
CA GLU A 212 -21.99 17.99 7.29
C GLU A 212 -23.13 18.82 6.65
N PRO A 213 -24.41 18.40 6.83
CA PRO A 213 -25.51 19.22 6.35
C PRO A 213 -25.40 20.60 7.00
N TYR A 214 -25.29 21.63 6.18
CA TYR A 214 -25.30 23.01 6.66
C TYR A 214 -26.67 23.26 7.32
N PHE A 215 -26.68 23.31 8.65
CA PHE A 215 -27.82 23.85 9.40
C PHE A 215 -27.60 25.35 9.57
N PRO A 216 -28.34 26.22 8.88
CA PRO A 216 -28.23 27.65 9.16
C PRO A 216 -28.61 27.86 10.63
N SER A 217 -27.72 28.50 11.39
CA SER A 217 -28.02 28.97 12.75
C SER A 217 -29.18 29.97 12.68
N ASN A 218 -30.30 29.62 13.32
CA ASN A 218 -31.42 30.54 13.53
C ASN A 218 -31.00 31.76 14.35
#